data_77f2bf87776959ea3c9f4958f49bd1b1
#
_entry.id   77f2bf87776959ea3c9f4958f49bd1b1
#
_cell.length_a   1.000
_cell.length_b   1.000
_cell.length_c   1.000
_cell.angle_alpha   90.00
_cell.angle_beta   90.00
_cell.angle_gamma   90.00
#
_symmetry.space_group_name_H-M   'P 1'
#
loop_
_entity.id
_entity.type
_entity.pdbx_description
1 polymer ?
#
loop_
_entity_poly.entity_id
_entity_poly.type
_entity_poly.pdbx_seq_one_letter_code
_entity_poly.pdbx_strand_id
1 'polypeptide(L)'
;MRLDDPVLIRHLLWLAIDRKQVIQLHIGYGDDDVDLHRCNPLLLTELLRTTRDTGARFALLHCYPFVREAGYLADVYEHVYFDVGLAINYTGSHSPRVIAESLELAPFGKILFSTDAFGLPELYFVGAQLFRRGLAEVLDYYQREWGWPDHYCRKVAELMCYDNAARLYGVDDRKN
;
A
#
# COMPACT_ATOMS: atom_id res chain seq x y z
N MET A 1 22.44 14.89 9.68
CA MET A 1 21.54 16.06 9.74
C MET A 1 20.19 15.58 9.27
N ARG A 2 19.17 15.63 10.11
CA ARG A 2 17.81 15.17 9.80
C ARG A 2 16.97 16.40 9.41
N LEU A 3 16.16 16.28 8.37
CA LEU A 3 15.21 17.34 8.01
C LEU A 3 13.93 17.11 8.81
N ASP A 4 13.74 17.87 9.87
CA ASP A 4 12.63 17.72 10.82
C ASP A 4 11.77 19.00 10.98
N ASP A 5 12.12 20.07 10.26
CA ASP A 5 11.34 21.30 10.27
C ASP A 5 10.00 21.11 9.53
N PRO A 6 8.86 21.26 10.23
CA PRO A 6 7.54 21.02 9.64
C PRO A 6 7.21 21.93 8.45
N VAL A 7 7.76 23.15 8.41
CA VAL A 7 7.53 24.10 7.32
C VAL A 7 8.25 23.64 6.08
N LEU A 8 9.50 23.18 6.20
CA LEU A 8 10.27 22.66 5.09
C LEU A 8 9.67 21.35 4.54
N ILE A 9 9.25 20.44 5.42
CA ILE A 9 8.59 19.19 5.03
C ILE A 9 7.31 19.49 4.25
N ARG A 10 6.46 20.40 4.74
CA ARG A 10 5.25 20.83 4.04
C ARG A 10 5.56 21.49 2.70
N HIS A 11 6.58 22.33 2.63
CA HIS A 11 7.00 22.94 1.38
C HIS A 11 7.42 21.89 0.34
N LEU A 12 8.23 20.91 0.74
CA LEU A 12 8.64 19.81 -0.15
C LEU A 12 7.46 18.97 -0.62
N LEU A 13 6.50 18.70 0.28
CA LEU A 13 5.28 17.99 -0.06
C LEU A 13 4.46 18.74 -1.11
N TRP A 14 4.22 20.03 -0.93
CA TRP A 14 3.50 20.85 -1.91
C TRP A 14 4.25 20.99 -3.23
N LEU A 15 5.57 21.07 -3.19
CA LEU A 15 6.38 21.07 -4.41
C LEU A 15 6.24 19.76 -5.21
N ALA A 16 6.14 18.61 -4.52
CA ALA A 16 5.88 17.33 -5.16
C ALA A 16 4.44 17.26 -5.74
N ILE A 17 3.45 17.81 -5.02
CA ILE A 17 2.06 17.92 -5.47
C ILE A 17 1.97 18.76 -6.74
N ASP A 18 2.58 19.95 -6.76
CA ASP A 18 2.59 20.85 -7.92
C ASP A 18 3.23 20.19 -9.16
N ARG A 19 4.19 19.31 -8.94
CA ARG A 19 4.85 18.50 -9.99
C ARG A 19 4.10 17.22 -10.35
N LYS A 20 2.94 16.97 -9.76
CA LYS A 20 2.11 15.77 -9.98
C LYS A 20 2.86 14.46 -9.77
N GLN A 21 3.75 14.45 -8.77
CA GLN A 21 4.55 13.29 -8.44
C GLN A 21 3.71 12.21 -7.73
N VAL A 22 4.20 10.97 -7.74
CA VAL A 22 3.75 9.95 -6.80
C VAL A 22 4.46 10.19 -5.48
N ILE A 23 3.69 10.40 -4.43
CA ILE A 23 4.19 10.71 -3.09
C ILE A 23 3.99 9.48 -2.21
N GLN A 24 5.09 8.95 -1.70
CA GLN A 24 5.08 7.83 -0.77
C GLN A 24 5.10 8.36 0.67
N LEU A 25 4.17 7.88 1.47
CA LEU A 25 4.06 8.25 2.88
C LEU A 25 4.09 6.98 3.75
N HIS A 26 5.04 6.91 4.67
CA HIS A 26 5.07 5.84 5.67
C HIS A 26 3.86 6.01 6.61
N ILE A 27 3.09 4.94 6.78
CA ILE A 27 1.87 4.89 7.60
C ILE A 27 1.95 3.71 8.57
N GLY A 28 1.51 3.92 9.79
CA GLY A 28 1.44 2.86 10.79
C GLY A 28 2.73 2.68 11.56
N TYR A 29 2.98 1.42 11.97
CA TYR A 29 4.12 1.12 12.84
C TYR A 29 5.47 1.21 12.10
N GLY A 30 6.50 1.46 12.86
CA GLY A 30 7.89 1.59 12.43
C GLY A 30 8.82 1.41 13.62
N ASP A 31 9.90 2.15 13.64
CA ASP A 31 10.88 2.14 14.72
C ASP A 31 10.36 2.81 16.01
N ASP A 32 11.16 2.80 17.06
CA ASP A 32 10.80 3.29 18.40
C ASP A 32 10.59 4.81 18.49
N ASP A 33 10.93 5.55 17.44
CA ASP A 33 10.67 6.98 17.32
C ASP A 33 9.26 7.31 16.77
N VAL A 34 8.45 6.29 16.48
CA VAL A 34 7.10 6.44 15.93
C VAL A 34 6.05 6.56 17.04
N ASP A 35 5.34 7.68 17.05
CA ASP A 35 4.07 7.82 17.78
C ASP A 35 2.93 7.19 17.00
N LEU A 36 2.65 5.91 17.22
CA LEU A 36 1.73 5.13 16.39
C LEU A 36 0.35 5.78 16.19
N HIS A 37 -0.22 6.39 17.25
CA HIS A 37 -1.50 7.09 17.16
C HIS A 37 -1.48 8.32 16.22
N ARG A 38 -0.28 8.86 15.93
CA ARG A 38 -0.07 9.95 14.97
C ARG A 38 0.23 9.45 13.55
N CYS A 39 0.35 8.14 13.37
CA CYS A 39 0.60 7.51 12.07
C CYS A 39 -0.67 6.88 11.48
N ASN A 40 -1.85 7.22 12.01
CA ASN A 40 -3.14 6.83 11.45
C ASN A 40 -3.38 7.58 10.14
N PRO A 41 -3.64 6.90 9.01
CA PRO A 41 -3.81 7.55 7.71
C PRO A 41 -5.01 8.49 7.64
N LEU A 42 -6.01 8.35 8.50
CA LEU A 42 -7.15 9.27 8.55
C LEU A 42 -6.74 10.71 8.87
N LEU A 43 -5.57 10.92 9.49
CA LEU A 43 -5.01 12.26 9.71
C LEU A 43 -4.65 12.98 8.39
N LEU A 44 -4.53 12.24 7.27
CA LEU A 44 -4.27 12.80 5.94
C LEU A 44 -5.55 13.26 5.23
N THR A 45 -6.74 13.04 5.80
CA THR A 45 -8.04 13.28 5.13
C THR A 45 -8.12 14.69 4.51
N GLU A 46 -7.69 15.72 5.24
CA GLU A 46 -7.73 17.10 4.73
C GLU A 46 -6.77 17.31 3.56
N LEU A 47 -5.55 16.79 3.65
CA LEU A 47 -4.57 16.83 2.56
C LEU A 47 -5.13 16.14 1.31
N LEU A 48 -5.67 14.93 1.46
CA LEU A 48 -6.21 14.15 0.35
C LEU A 48 -7.43 14.85 -0.30
N ARG A 49 -8.27 15.47 0.51
CA ARG A 49 -9.42 16.25 0.01
C ARG A 49 -8.95 17.44 -0.82
N THR A 50 -7.95 18.18 -0.32
CA THR A 50 -7.44 19.39 -0.98
C THR A 50 -6.67 19.09 -2.26
N THR A 51 -6.07 17.89 -2.38
CA THR A 51 -5.22 17.50 -3.51
C THR A 51 -5.93 16.66 -4.57
N ARG A 52 -7.25 16.42 -4.44
CA ARG A 52 -8.03 15.55 -5.33
C ARG A 52 -7.84 15.87 -6.81
N ASP A 53 -7.85 17.15 -7.16
CA ASP A 53 -7.85 17.61 -8.55
C ASP A 53 -6.47 18.09 -9.04
N THR A 54 -5.41 17.88 -8.25
CA THR A 54 -4.06 18.36 -8.59
C THR A 54 -3.32 17.47 -9.58
N GLY A 55 -3.72 16.20 -9.70
CA GLY A 55 -3.03 15.18 -10.47
C GLY A 55 -1.87 14.51 -9.73
N ALA A 56 -1.56 14.91 -8.49
CA ALA A 56 -0.65 14.17 -7.62
C ALA A 56 -1.29 12.85 -7.16
N ARG A 57 -0.47 11.85 -6.85
CA ARG A 57 -0.92 10.53 -6.37
C ARG A 57 -0.20 10.18 -5.09
N PHE A 58 -0.90 9.52 -4.19
CA PHE A 58 -0.37 9.11 -2.89
C PHE A 58 -0.32 7.59 -2.78
N ALA A 59 0.82 7.06 -2.39
CA ALA A 59 0.99 5.67 -1.99
C ALA A 59 1.21 5.63 -0.46
N LEU A 60 0.22 5.14 0.27
CA LEU A 60 0.29 4.94 1.71
C LEU A 60 1.01 3.62 1.96
N LEU A 61 2.22 3.69 2.51
CA LEU A 61 3.08 2.52 2.66
C LEU A 61 2.79 1.81 3.99
N HIS A 62 2.77 0.47 3.95
CA HIS A 62 2.72 -0.44 5.09
C HIS A 62 1.37 -0.52 5.80
N CYS A 63 0.83 0.58 6.24
CA CYS A 63 -0.51 0.81 6.78
C CYS A 63 -0.92 -0.03 8.01
N TYR A 64 -0.10 -0.96 8.52
CA TYR A 64 -0.46 -1.74 9.69
C TYR A 64 -0.26 -0.92 10.99
N PRO A 65 -1.18 -0.95 11.97
CA PRO A 65 -2.42 -1.73 12.02
C PRO A 65 -3.65 -1.07 11.36
N PHE A 66 -3.51 0.03 10.66
CA PHE A 66 -4.57 0.86 10.11
C PHE A 66 -4.96 0.45 8.67
N VAL A 67 -4.99 -0.86 8.40
CA VAL A 67 -5.22 -1.41 7.04
C VAL A 67 -6.59 -1.00 6.51
N ARG A 68 -7.63 -1.06 7.35
CA ARG A 68 -9.01 -0.70 6.98
C ARG A 68 -9.17 0.79 6.73
N GLU A 69 -8.53 1.61 7.55
CA GLU A 69 -8.51 3.07 7.38
C GLU A 69 -7.83 3.48 6.07
N ALA A 70 -6.71 2.82 5.73
CA ALA A 70 -6.04 3.03 4.45
C ALA A 70 -6.90 2.53 3.28
N GLY A 71 -7.52 1.38 3.42
CA GLY A 71 -8.48 0.82 2.46
C GLY A 71 -9.65 1.76 2.19
N TYR A 72 -10.24 2.33 3.25
CA TYR A 72 -11.26 3.36 3.13
C TYR A 72 -10.78 4.59 2.35
N LEU A 73 -9.60 5.11 2.66
CA LEU A 73 -9.05 6.26 1.93
C LEU A 73 -8.80 5.94 0.45
N ALA A 74 -8.34 4.73 0.16
CA ALA A 74 -8.16 4.28 -1.23
C ALA A 74 -9.49 4.12 -1.97
N ASP A 75 -10.58 3.76 -1.26
CA ASP A 75 -11.92 3.67 -1.85
C ASP A 75 -12.47 5.06 -2.20
N VAL A 76 -12.41 6.01 -1.26
CA VAL A 76 -13.08 7.32 -1.42
C VAL A 76 -12.25 8.37 -2.17
N TYR A 77 -10.94 8.16 -2.33
CA TYR A 77 -10.05 9.08 -3.05
C TYR A 77 -9.37 8.38 -4.23
N GLU A 78 -9.69 8.78 -5.46
CA GLU A 78 -9.18 8.15 -6.68
C GLU A 78 -7.64 8.16 -6.80
N HIS A 79 -6.98 9.16 -6.26
CA HIS A 79 -5.53 9.36 -6.34
C HIS A 79 -4.75 8.70 -5.18
N VAL A 80 -5.42 7.88 -4.34
CA VAL A 80 -4.81 7.18 -3.21
C VAL A 80 -4.65 5.70 -3.49
N TYR A 81 -3.47 5.18 -3.20
CA TYR A 81 -3.06 3.77 -3.25
C TYR A 81 -2.45 3.39 -1.92
N PHE A 82 -2.38 2.11 -1.59
CA PHE A 82 -1.72 1.67 -0.36
C PHE A 82 -1.13 0.27 -0.48
N ASP A 83 -0.25 -0.09 0.45
CA ASP A 83 0.26 -1.44 0.63
C ASP A 83 0.27 -1.87 2.10
N VAL A 84 0.55 -3.15 2.33
CA VAL A 84 0.69 -3.75 3.66
C VAL A 84 2.08 -4.41 3.83
N GLY A 85 3.07 -3.98 3.05
CA GLY A 85 4.34 -4.66 2.83
C GLY A 85 5.10 -5.03 4.10
N LEU A 86 5.48 -4.06 4.92
CA LEU A 86 6.22 -4.30 6.17
C LEU A 86 5.51 -5.30 7.08
N ALA A 87 4.18 -5.22 7.18
CA ALA A 87 3.37 -6.10 8.02
C ALA A 87 3.48 -7.57 7.59
N ILE A 88 3.69 -7.86 6.31
CA ILE A 88 3.82 -9.23 5.81
C ILE A 88 4.98 -9.95 6.47
N ASN A 89 6.15 -9.32 6.56
CA ASN A 89 7.32 -9.89 7.22
C ASN A 89 7.11 -10.03 8.73
N TYR A 90 6.60 -9.01 9.39
CA TYR A 90 6.51 -8.95 10.84
C TYR A 90 5.35 -9.75 11.43
N THR A 91 4.27 -9.92 10.71
CA THR A 91 3.14 -10.77 11.16
C THR A 91 3.34 -12.25 10.81
N GLY A 92 4.26 -12.57 9.88
CA GLY A 92 4.66 -13.92 9.55
C GLY A 92 3.48 -14.85 9.23
N SER A 93 3.15 -15.79 10.09
CA SER A 93 2.03 -16.72 9.92
C SER A 93 0.65 -16.07 9.87
N HIS A 94 0.53 -14.80 10.31
CA HIS A 94 -0.71 -14.03 10.24
C HIS A 94 -0.79 -13.13 8.97
N SER A 95 0.20 -13.16 8.11
CA SER A 95 0.20 -12.35 6.88
C SER A 95 -1.02 -12.58 5.97
N PRO A 96 -1.59 -13.80 5.84
CA PRO A 96 -2.84 -13.99 5.08
C PRO A 96 -4.00 -13.13 5.59
N ARG A 97 -4.11 -12.96 6.92
CA ARG A 97 -5.14 -12.10 7.51
C ARG A 97 -4.95 -10.63 7.15
N VAL A 98 -3.72 -10.13 7.19
CA VAL A 98 -3.41 -8.74 6.82
C VAL A 98 -3.71 -8.50 5.34
N ILE A 99 -3.39 -9.47 4.47
CA ILE A 99 -3.75 -9.43 3.05
C ILE A 99 -5.28 -9.43 2.87
N ALA A 100 -6.00 -10.28 3.58
CA ALA A 100 -7.46 -10.32 3.52
C ALA A 100 -8.08 -8.98 3.95
N GLU A 101 -7.59 -8.36 5.02
CA GLU A 101 -8.04 -7.03 5.47
C GLU A 101 -7.80 -5.95 4.40
N SER A 102 -6.70 -6.02 3.63
CA SER A 102 -6.45 -5.07 2.55
C SER A 102 -7.44 -5.16 1.39
N LEU A 103 -8.09 -6.32 1.23
CA LEU A 103 -9.09 -6.58 0.19
C LEU A 103 -10.53 -6.22 0.62
N GLU A 104 -10.75 -5.78 1.87
CA GLU A 104 -12.12 -5.56 2.38
C GLU A 104 -12.81 -4.33 1.76
N LEU A 105 -12.15 -3.19 1.74
CA LEU A 105 -12.76 -1.92 1.33
C LEU A 105 -12.17 -1.37 0.03
N ALA A 106 -10.87 -1.51 -0.15
CA ALA A 106 -10.17 -0.89 -1.27
C ALA A 106 -10.52 -1.55 -2.62
N PRO A 107 -10.68 -0.76 -3.68
CA PRO A 107 -10.70 -1.30 -5.03
C PRO A 107 -9.41 -2.07 -5.32
N PHE A 108 -9.47 -3.26 -5.91
CA PHE A 108 -8.30 -4.10 -6.19
C PHE A 108 -7.23 -3.40 -7.04
N GLY A 109 -7.65 -2.43 -7.85
CA GLY A 109 -6.75 -1.58 -8.63
C GLY A 109 -5.93 -0.55 -7.83
N LYS A 110 -6.09 -0.50 -6.51
CA LYS A 110 -5.45 0.48 -5.62
C LYS A 110 -4.48 -0.16 -4.62
N ILE A 111 -4.46 -1.48 -4.55
CA ILE A 111 -3.65 -2.23 -3.59
C ILE A 111 -2.31 -2.56 -4.24
N LEU A 112 -1.23 -2.22 -3.56
CA LEU A 112 0.14 -2.45 -4.00
C LEU A 112 0.77 -3.58 -3.19
N PHE A 113 1.88 -4.11 -3.71
CA PHE A 113 2.76 -5.02 -2.98
C PHE A 113 4.11 -4.35 -2.74
N SER A 114 4.61 -4.48 -1.52
CA SER A 114 6.00 -4.18 -1.17
C SER A 114 6.49 -5.15 -0.11
N THR A 115 7.77 -5.14 0.22
CA THR A 115 8.34 -5.90 1.34
C THR A 115 8.84 -4.99 2.45
N ASP A 116 9.17 -3.75 2.10
CA ASP A 116 9.95 -2.85 2.95
C ASP A 116 11.23 -3.50 3.51
N ALA A 117 11.80 -4.41 2.73
CA ALA A 117 13.01 -5.12 3.12
C ALA A 117 14.20 -4.18 3.16
N PHE A 118 14.96 -4.23 4.25
CA PHE A 118 16.13 -3.39 4.45
C PHE A 118 17.30 -4.21 5.03
N GLY A 119 18.50 -3.96 4.54
CA GLY A 119 19.75 -4.50 5.08
C GLY A 119 20.02 -5.96 4.71
N LEU A 120 19.09 -6.87 4.93
CA LEU A 120 19.25 -8.31 4.69
C LEU A 120 18.51 -8.71 3.40
N PRO A 121 19.23 -9.25 2.39
CA PRO A 121 18.61 -9.68 1.13
C PRO A 121 17.57 -10.79 1.32
N GLU A 122 17.70 -11.61 2.37
CA GLU A 122 16.75 -12.65 2.74
C GLU A 122 15.34 -12.10 3.00
N LEU A 123 15.23 -10.87 3.51
CA LEU A 123 13.93 -10.24 3.79
C LEU A 123 13.12 -9.97 2.51
N TYR A 124 13.80 -9.64 1.38
CA TYR A 124 13.13 -9.51 0.08
C TYR A 124 12.53 -10.84 -0.36
N PHE A 125 13.31 -11.92 -0.24
CA PHE A 125 12.87 -13.25 -0.60
C PHE A 125 11.73 -13.73 0.30
N VAL A 126 11.90 -13.65 1.62
CA VAL A 126 10.90 -14.08 2.60
C VAL A 126 9.61 -13.28 2.45
N GLY A 127 9.69 -11.95 2.32
CA GLY A 127 8.52 -11.09 2.13
C GLY A 127 7.73 -11.46 0.87
N ALA A 128 8.42 -11.68 -0.25
CA ALA A 128 7.78 -12.10 -1.49
C ALA A 128 7.12 -13.48 -1.37
N GLN A 129 7.77 -14.44 -0.67
CA GLN A 129 7.20 -15.77 -0.45
C GLN A 129 5.98 -15.74 0.45
N LEU A 130 6.05 -15.01 1.56
CA LEU A 130 4.92 -14.84 2.50
C LEU A 130 3.74 -14.19 1.82
N PHE A 131 3.98 -13.13 1.03
CA PHE A 131 2.92 -12.45 0.30
C PHE A 131 2.25 -13.37 -0.72
N ARG A 132 3.03 -14.03 -1.59
CA ARG A 132 2.49 -14.96 -2.59
C ARG A 132 1.68 -16.08 -1.97
N ARG A 133 2.21 -16.69 -0.91
CA ARG A 133 1.51 -17.75 -0.19
C ARG A 133 0.23 -17.23 0.48
N GLY A 134 0.31 -16.10 1.19
CA GLY A 134 -0.83 -15.50 1.86
C GLY A 134 -1.93 -15.07 0.88
N LEU A 135 -1.55 -14.45 -0.24
CA LEU A 135 -2.50 -14.06 -1.28
C LEU A 135 -3.17 -15.28 -1.91
N ALA A 136 -2.40 -16.34 -2.22
CA ALA A 136 -2.97 -17.59 -2.74
C ALA A 136 -3.98 -18.20 -1.77
N GLU A 137 -3.65 -18.27 -0.47
CA GLU A 137 -4.55 -18.79 0.57
C GLU A 137 -5.86 -18.00 0.65
N VAL A 138 -5.78 -16.66 0.59
CA VAL A 138 -6.98 -15.79 0.61
C VAL A 138 -7.82 -15.98 -0.64
N LEU A 139 -7.21 -16.01 -1.83
CA LEU A 139 -7.94 -16.18 -3.09
C LEU A 139 -8.54 -17.59 -3.21
N ASP A 140 -7.83 -18.64 -2.76
CA ASP A 140 -8.37 -20.00 -2.68
C ASP A 140 -9.59 -20.08 -1.76
N TYR A 141 -9.54 -19.36 -0.61
CA TYR A 141 -10.69 -19.24 0.27
C TYR A 141 -11.88 -18.58 -0.44
N TYR A 142 -11.65 -17.49 -1.17
CA TYR A 142 -12.72 -16.81 -1.91
C TYR A 142 -13.31 -17.68 -3.03
N GLN A 143 -12.49 -18.50 -3.70
CA GLN A 143 -12.98 -19.46 -4.68
C GLN A 143 -13.88 -20.52 -4.05
N ARG A 144 -13.44 -21.15 -2.96
CA ARG A 144 -14.15 -22.26 -2.33
C ARG A 144 -15.43 -21.83 -1.62
N GLU A 145 -15.33 -20.74 -0.84
CA GLU A 145 -16.45 -20.36 0.04
C GLU A 145 -17.41 -19.35 -0.62
N TRP A 146 -16.92 -18.55 -1.57
CA TRP A 146 -17.70 -17.51 -2.21
C TRP A 146 -17.90 -17.69 -3.71
N GLY A 147 -17.35 -18.75 -4.28
CA GLY A 147 -17.53 -19.08 -5.69
C GLY A 147 -16.87 -18.12 -6.67
N TRP A 148 -15.78 -17.45 -6.27
CA TRP A 148 -15.07 -16.57 -7.17
C TRP A 148 -14.49 -17.35 -8.36
N PRO A 149 -14.71 -16.89 -9.62
CA PRO A 149 -14.12 -17.54 -10.77
C PRO A 149 -12.60 -17.47 -10.77
N ASP A 150 -11.92 -18.50 -11.21
CA ASP A 150 -10.47 -18.59 -11.28
C ASP A 150 -9.82 -17.41 -12.05
N HIS A 151 -10.41 -17.00 -13.19
CA HIS A 151 -9.91 -15.84 -13.94
C HIS A 151 -9.98 -14.53 -13.14
N TYR A 152 -10.94 -14.41 -12.24
CA TYR A 152 -11.09 -13.24 -11.39
C TYR A 152 -10.00 -13.19 -10.30
N CYS A 153 -9.75 -14.33 -9.65
CA CYS A 153 -8.67 -14.47 -8.69
C CYS A 153 -7.30 -14.18 -9.32
N ARG A 154 -7.05 -14.72 -10.52
CA ARG A 154 -5.83 -14.38 -11.28
C ARG A 154 -5.71 -12.90 -11.56
N LYS A 155 -6.80 -12.25 -11.99
CA LYS A 155 -6.77 -10.80 -12.25
C LYS A 155 -6.44 -9.98 -11.01
N VAL A 156 -7.01 -10.34 -9.86
CA VAL A 156 -6.67 -9.67 -8.59
C VAL A 156 -5.19 -9.87 -8.24
N ALA A 157 -4.66 -11.08 -8.39
CA ALA A 157 -3.24 -11.36 -8.16
C ALA A 157 -2.33 -10.54 -9.10
N GLU A 158 -2.64 -10.47 -10.40
CA GLU A 158 -1.90 -9.64 -11.37
C GLU A 158 -1.90 -8.17 -10.99
N LEU A 159 -3.07 -7.63 -10.61
CA LEU A 159 -3.20 -6.24 -10.18
C LEU A 159 -2.31 -5.95 -8.98
N MET A 160 -2.40 -6.75 -7.92
CA MET A 160 -1.64 -6.52 -6.69
C MET A 160 -0.14 -6.76 -6.86
N CYS A 161 0.25 -7.78 -7.63
CA CYS A 161 1.66 -8.15 -7.78
C CYS A 161 2.43 -7.27 -8.77
N TYR A 162 1.75 -6.63 -9.74
CA TYR A 162 2.44 -5.90 -10.80
C TYR A 162 1.66 -4.73 -11.39
N ASP A 163 0.43 -4.94 -11.92
CA ASP A 163 -0.25 -3.97 -12.78
C ASP A 163 -0.50 -2.62 -12.10
N ASN A 164 -0.84 -2.63 -10.80
CA ASN A 164 -1.11 -1.42 -10.04
C ASN A 164 0.14 -0.58 -9.87
N ALA A 165 1.26 -1.18 -9.51
CA ALA A 165 2.53 -0.49 -9.36
C ALA A 165 3.03 0.01 -10.72
N ALA A 166 2.98 -0.80 -11.77
CA ALA A 166 3.36 -0.41 -13.12
C ALA A 166 2.58 0.81 -13.60
N ARG A 167 1.26 0.82 -13.38
CA ARG A 167 0.40 1.96 -13.74
C ARG A 167 0.67 3.20 -12.87
N LEU A 168 0.84 3.02 -11.56
CA LEU A 168 1.07 4.12 -10.63
C LEU A 168 2.38 4.85 -10.91
N TYR A 169 3.45 4.08 -11.11
CA TYR A 169 4.81 4.60 -11.28
C TYR A 169 5.21 4.82 -12.75
N GLY A 170 4.37 4.43 -13.69
CA GLY A 170 4.65 4.59 -15.12
C GLY A 170 5.74 3.63 -15.63
N VAL A 171 5.92 2.48 -15.00
CA VAL A 171 6.91 1.46 -15.37
C VAL A 171 6.16 0.30 -16.04
N ASP A 172 6.27 0.16 -17.34
CA ASP A 172 5.67 -0.94 -18.10
C ASP A 172 6.74 -1.65 -18.93
N ASP A 173 7.41 -2.61 -18.28
CA ASP A 173 8.48 -3.42 -18.93
C ASP A 173 7.92 -4.45 -19.95
N ARG A 174 6.61 -4.63 -20.05
CA ARG A 174 5.97 -5.58 -20.98
C ARG A 174 5.85 -5.03 -22.42
N LYS A 175 6.29 -3.80 -22.65
CA LYS A 175 6.28 -3.16 -23.98
C LYS A 175 7.64 -3.13 -24.68
N ASN A 176 8.69 -3.72 -24.10
CA ASN A 176 10.01 -3.85 -24.69
C ASN A 176 10.30 -5.30 -25.11
#